data_005e9ba0c0b26cb1c05b79b7143d77f5
#
_entry.id   005e9ba0c0b26cb1c05b79b7143d77f5
#
_cell.length_a   1.000
_cell.length_b   1.000
_cell.length_c   1.000
_cell.angle_alpha   90.00
_cell.angle_beta   90.00
_cell.angle_gamma   90.00
#
_symmetry.space_group_name_H-M   'P 1'
#
loop_
_entity.id
_entity.type
_entity.pdbx_description
1 polymer ?
#
loop_
_entity_poly.entity_id
_entity_poly.type
_entity_poly.pdbx_seq_one_letter_code
_entity_poly.pdbx_strand_id
1 'polypeptide(L)'
;MKCYQLVAGTVHSYDDGKIVIAYMGKEAMELDGENSDYYASIPRCIKGCQIAALFKYKGEKETRISLRSTEHANVGDLAAEFGGGGHWKASGCTIHESFADAEPLFVKAAEKYL
;
A
#
# COMPACT_ATOMS: atom_id res chain seq x y z
N MET A 1 -10.32 -9.78 14.15
CA MET A 1 -9.31 -9.26 15.09
C MET A 1 -7.91 -9.75 14.77
N LYS A 2 -7.74 -11.07 14.54
CA LYS A 2 -6.40 -11.59 14.22
C LYS A 2 -5.83 -10.98 12.94
N CYS A 3 -6.63 -10.87 11.90
CA CYS A 3 -6.16 -10.28 10.63
C CYS A 3 -5.74 -8.82 10.82
N TYR A 4 -6.53 -8.04 11.57
CA TYR A 4 -6.18 -6.66 11.87
C TYR A 4 -4.82 -6.58 12.57
N GLN A 5 -4.59 -7.44 13.55
CA GLN A 5 -3.31 -7.46 14.29
C GLN A 5 -2.14 -7.83 13.38
N LEU A 6 -2.34 -8.79 12.48
CA LEU A 6 -1.30 -9.16 11.53
C LEU A 6 -0.91 -7.99 10.64
N VAL A 7 -1.91 -7.26 10.13
CA VAL A 7 -1.65 -6.12 9.24
C VAL A 7 -1.04 -4.96 10.02
N ALA A 8 -1.63 -4.60 11.17
CA ALA A 8 -1.15 -3.47 11.98
C ALA A 8 0.28 -3.67 12.44
N GLY A 9 0.68 -4.91 12.72
CA GLY A 9 2.04 -5.22 13.14
C GLY A 9 3.11 -5.03 12.07
N THR A 10 2.72 -4.83 10.82
CA THR A 10 3.67 -4.65 9.70
C THR A 10 3.89 -3.19 9.32
N VAL A 11 3.17 -2.26 9.95
CA VAL A 11 3.22 -0.84 9.57
C VAL A 11 4.65 -0.31 9.72
N HIS A 12 5.12 0.34 8.68
CA HIS A 12 6.43 1.01 8.67
C HIS A 12 6.38 2.17 7.69
N SER A 13 7.38 3.04 7.74
CA SER A 13 7.31 4.29 6.98
C SER A 13 8.65 4.70 6.39
N TYR A 14 8.57 5.63 5.45
CA TYR A 14 9.70 6.27 4.77
C TYR A 14 9.47 7.78 4.77
N ASP A 15 10.54 8.55 4.55
CA ASP A 15 10.49 10.01 4.38
C ASP A 15 9.78 10.68 5.56
N ASP A 16 10.28 10.41 6.77
CA ASP A 16 9.76 11.00 8.02
C ASP A 16 8.27 10.72 8.24
N GLY A 17 7.84 9.52 7.88
CA GLY A 17 6.45 9.11 8.10
C GLY A 17 5.47 9.57 7.02
N LYS A 18 5.95 10.18 5.95
CA LYS A 18 5.06 10.65 4.87
C LYS A 18 4.56 9.54 3.97
N ILE A 19 5.35 8.48 3.80
CA ILE A 19 4.93 7.27 3.08
C ILE A 19 4.81 6.16 4.10
N VAL A 20 3.61 5.62 4.28
CA VAL A 20 3.35 4.56 5.26
C VAL A 20 2.86 3.33 4.53
N ILE A 21 3.49 2.20 4.83
CA ILE A 21 3.20 0.92 4.17
C ILE A 21 2.79 -0.10 5.23
N ALA A 22 1.79 -0.92 4.89
CA ALA A 22 1.41 -2.08 5.67
C ALA A 22 1.29 -3.26 4.73
N TYR A 23 1.47 -4.48 5.26
CA TYR A 23 1.38 -5.71 4.48
C TYR A 23 0.15 -6.51 4.85
N MET A 24 -0.54 -7.02 3.83
CA MET A 24 -1.46 -8.12 3.94
C MET A 24 -0.78 -9.32 3.30
N GLY A 25 0.00 -10.05 4.10
CA GLY A 25 0.75 -11.20 3.62
C GLY A 25 -0.17 -12.38 3.32
N LYS A 26 0.43 -13.53 2.99
CA LYS A 26 -0.33 -14.70 2.58
C LYS A 26 -1.37 -15.12 3.61
N GLU A 27 -1.00 -15.18 4.89
CA GLU A 27 -1.92 -15.56 5.95
C GLU A 27 -3.08 -14.57 6.08
N ALA A 28 -2.79 -13.28 6.09
CA ALA A 28 -3.83 -12.25 6.20
C ALA A 28 -4.78 -12.29 5.01
N MET A 29 -4.26 -12.50 3.80
CA MET A 29 -5.08 -12.60 2.60
C MET A 29 -6.00 -13.83 2.65
N GLU A 30 -5.53 -14.93 3.23
CA GLU A 30 -6.37 -16.12 3.40
C GLU A 30 -7.45 -15.90 4.44
N LEU A 31 -7.13 -15.15 5.50
CA LEU A 31 -8.09 -14.87 6.58
C LEU A 31 -9.19 -13.91 6.15
N ASP A 32 -8.86 -12.84 5.43
CA ASP A 32 -9.83 -11.78 5.14
C ASP A 32 -9.49 -10.96 3.89
N GLY A 33 -8.96 -11.60 2.85
CA GLY A 33 -8.59 -10.90 1.62
C GLY A 33 -9.75 -10.21 0.91
N GLU A 34 -10.98 -10.72 1.05
CA GLU A 34 -12.16 -10.10 0.43
C GLU A 34 -12.48 -8.73 1.02
N ASN A 35 -12.03 -8.44 2.24
CA ASN A 35 -12.24 -7.16 2.89
C ASN A 35 -10.96 -6.31 2.92
N SER A 36 -10.06 -6.52 1.95
CA SER A 36 -8.77 -5.84 1.94
C SER A 36 -8.86 -4.31 1.96
N ASP A 37 -9.92 -3.75 1.37
CA ASP A 37 -10.10 -2.29 1.37
C ASP A 37 -10.22 -1.71 2.77
N TYR A 38 -10.82 -2.47 3.70
CA TYR A 38 -10.89 -2.07 5.10
C TYR A 38 -9.49 -1.88 5.68
N TYR A 39 -8.58 -2.80 5.36
CA TYR A 39 -7.22 -2.76 5.91
C TYR A 39 -6.36 -1.66 5.30
N ALA A 40 -6.74 -1.13 4.13
CA ALA A 40 -6.03 0.01 3.54
C ALA A 40 -6.14 1.26 4.40
N SER A 41 -7.12 1.31 5.32
CA SER A 41 -7.26 2.43 6.26
C SER A 41 -6.18 2.43 7.35
N ILE A 42 -5.53 1.30 7.60
CA ILE A 42 -4.57 1.18 8.70
C ILE A 42 -3.36 2.09 8.48
N PRO A 43 -2.61 2.01 7.36
CA PRO A 43 -1.47 2.90 7.17
C PRO A 43 -1.91 4.37 7.05
N ARG A 44 -3.12 4.62 6.55
CA ARG A 44 -3.63 5.99 6.40
C ARG A 44 -3.82 6.71 7.73
N CYS A 45 -4.04 5.97 8.81
CA CYS A 45 -4.30 6.55 10.13
C CYS A 45 -3.04 7.00 10.87
N ILE A 46 -1.87 6.73 10.35
CA ILE A 46 -0.62 7.13 11.00
C ILE A 46 -0.41 8.63 10.84
N LYS A 47 -0.12 9.31 11.95
CA LYS A 47 0.05 10.76 11.95
C LYS A 47 1.19 11.17 11.01
N GLY A 48 0.92 12.16 10.16
CA GLY A 48 1.91 12.66 9.20
C GLY A 48 1.92 11.93 7.88
N CYS A 49 1.16 10.83 7.75
CA CYS A 49 1.07 10.08 6.51
C CYS A 49 0.47 10.95 5.39
N GLN A 50 1.13 10.95 4.25
CA GLN A 50 0.62 11.60 3.04
C GLN A 50 0.23 10.58 1.98
N ILE A 51 1.02 9.51 1.83
CA ILE A 51 0.73 8.39 0.94
C ILE A 51 0.67 7.12 1.77
N ALA A 52 -0.48 6.45 1.75
CA ALA A 52 -0.67 5.19 2.43
C ALA A 52 -0.78 4.06 1.42
N ALA A 53 -0.06 2.97 1.65
CA ALA A 53 -0.06 1.82 0.76
C ALA A 53 -0.29 0.54 1.54
N LEU A 54 -1.19 -0.30 1.04
CA LEU A 54 -1.40 -1.64 1.55
C LEU A 54 -0.90 -2.62 0.48
N PHE A 55 0.16 -3.33 0.80
CA PHE A 55 0.73 -4.37 -0.07
C PHE A 55 0.02 -5.68 0.21
N LYS A 56 -0.62 -6.24 -0.81
CA LYS A 56 -1.39 -7.49 -0.69
C LYS A 56 -0.70 -8.61 -1.43
N TYR A 57 -0.51 -9.73 -0.76
CA TYR A 57 0.11 -10.91 -1.36
C TYR A 57 -0.85 -11.54 -2.37
N LYS A 58 -0.41 -11.70 -3.60
CA LYS A 58 -1.17 -12.39 -4.65
C LYS A 58 -0.38 -13.57 -5.23
N GLY A 59 0.91 -13.66 -4.94
CA GLY A 59 1.78 -14.71 -5.42
C GLY A 59 3.22 -14.36 -5.09
N GLU A 60 4.15 -15.29 -5.35
CA GLU A 60 5.56 -15.07 -5.02
C GLU A 60 6.15 -13.87 -5.76
N LYS A 61 5.65 -13.59 -6.97
CA LYS A 61 6.10 -12.45 -7.79
C LYS A 61 4.92 -11.61 -8.24
N GLU A 62 3.97 -11.40 -7.33
CA GLU A 62 2.84 -10.54 -7.63
C GLU A 62 2.37 -9.87 -6.36
N THR A 63 2.49 -8.53 -6.33
CA THR A 63 2.06 -7.69 -5.22
C THR A 63 0.98 -6.73 -5.73
N ARG A 64 -0.21 -6.82 -5.15
CA ARG A 64 -1.28 -5.87 -5.41
C ARG A 64 -1.19 -4.76 -4.37
N ILE A 65 -1.24 -3.51 -4.81
CA ILE A 65 -1.10 -2.35 -3.91
C ILE A 65 -2.36 -1.50 -3.95
N SER A 66 -2.96 -1.28 -2.79
CA SER A 66 -4.02 -0.29 -2.62
C SER A 66 -3.41 0.99 -2.09
N LEU A 67 -3.73 2.11 -2.72
CA LEU A 67 -3.14 3.41 -2.43
C LEU A 67 -4.18 4.40 -1.94
N ARG A 68 -3.81 5.20 -0.96
CA ARG A 68 -4.67 6.29 -0.44
C ARG A 68 -3.83 7.53 -0.24
N SER A 69 -4.40 8.69 -0.59
CA SER A 69 -3.78 9.98 -0.34
C SER A 69 -4.54 10.68 0.79
N THR A 70 -3.79 11.27 1.72
CA THR A 70 -4.40 12.02 2.83
C THR A 70 -4.37 13.52 2.59
N GLU A 71 -3.55 14.00 1.65
CA GLU A 71 -3.39 15.43 1.38
C GLU A 71 -3.41 15.70 -0.12
N HIS A 72 -2.27 16.03 -0.70
CA HIS A 72 -2.19 16.49 -2.10
C HIS A 72 -1.62 15.47 -3.07
N ALA A 73 -1.01 14.41 -2.57
CA ALA A 73 -0.37 13.42 -3.45
C ALA A 73 -1.40 12.78 -4.38
N ASN A 74 -1.10 12.75 -5.68
CA ASN A 74 -1.99 12.14 -6.66
C ASN A 74 -1.64 10.66 -6.79
N VAL A 75 -2.31 9.81 -6.01
CA VAL A 75 -2.03 8.38 -6.05
C VAL A 75 -2.58 7.69 -7.28
N GLY A 76 -3.51 8.33 -7.99
CA GLY A 76 -3.96 7.84 -9.30
C GLY A 76 -2.81 7.86 -10.32
N ASP A 77 -2.08 8.98 -10.37
CA ASP A 77 -0.91 9.09 -11.26
C ASP A 77 0.21 8.16 -10.82
N LEU A 78 0.43 8.03 -9.50
CA LEU A 78 1.41 7.09 -8.98
C LEU A 78 1.10 5.66 -9.42
N ALA A 79 -0.15 5.23 -9.25
CA ALA A 79 -0.56 3.88 -9.67
C ALA A 79 -0.38 3.67 -11.17
N ALA A 80 -0.62 4.72 -11.97
CA ALA A 80 -0.50 4.63 -13.44
C ALA A 80 0.94 4.33 -13.86
N GLU A 81 1.95 4.71 -13.06
CA GLU A 81 3.35 4.38 -13.36
C GLU A 81 3.60 2.88 -13.36
N PHE A 82 2.74 2.12 -12.69
CA PHE A 82 2.83 0.65 -12.61
C PHE A 82 1.71 -0.03 -13.40
N GLY A 83 1.09 0.69 -14.33
CA GLY A 83 0.03 0.14 -15.16
C GLY A 83 -1.34 0.08 -14.50
N GLY A 84 -1.48 0.64 -13.31
CA GLY A 84 -2.76 0.71 -12.61
C GLY A 84 -3.47 2.02 -12.84
N GLY A 85 -4.27 2.44 -11.87
CA GLY A 85 -4.99 3.71 -11.96
C GLY A 85 -6.04 3.84 -10.88
N GLY A 86 -6.80 4.92 -10.97
CA GLY A 86 -7.88 5.21 -10.05
C GLY A 86 -8.02 6.70 -9.82
N HIS A 87 -8.69 7.02 -8.72
CA HIS A 87 -8.90 8.40 -8.31
C HIS A 87 -7.60 8.96 -7.71
N TRP A 88 -7.44 10.29 -7.73
CA TRP A 88 -6.23 10.89 -7.17
C TRP A 88 -6.06 10.61 -5.66
N LYS A 89 -7.17 10.38 -4.94
CA LYS A 89 -7.14 10.06 -3.50
C LYS A 89 -7.13 8.58 -3.21
N ALA A 90 -7.52 7.73 -4.16
CA ALA A 90 -7.64 6.29 -3.94
C ALA A 90 -7.42 5.56 -5.26
N SER A 91 -6.46 4.66 -5.28
CA SER A 91 -6.07 3.97 -6.51
C SER A 91 -5.51 2.59 -6.20
N GLY A 92 -5.11 1.89 -7.22
CA GLY A 92 -4.49 0.59 -7.06
C GLY A 92 -3.64 0.21 -8.25
N CYS A 93 -2.64 -0.63 -8.00
CA CYS A 93 -1.77 -1.14 -9.04
C CYS A 93 -1.27 -2.53 -8.66
N THR A 94 -0.63 -3.20 -9.61
CA THR A 94 0.03 -4.48 -9.38
C THR A 94 1.47 -4.35 -9.82
N ILE A 95 2.39 -4.76 -8.95
CA ILE A 95 3.81 -4.88 -9.31
C ILE A 95 4.13 -6.37 -9.36
N HIS A 96 4.69 -6.84 -10.48
CA HIS A 96 4.97 -8.26 -10.68
C HIS A 96 6.32 -8.62 -10.06
N GLU A 97 6.42 -8.41 -8.74
CA GLU A 97 7.56 -8.74 -7.90
C GLU A 97 7.07 -9.11 -6.51
N SER A 98 7.96 -9.75 -5.72
CA SER A 98 7.68 -10.00 -4.30
C SER A 98 7.57 -8.67 -3.53
N PHE A 99 7.09 -8.71 -2.28
CA PHE A 99 7.08 -7.53 -1.43
C PHE A 99 8.47 -6.89 -1.35
N ALA A 100 9.49 -7.72 -1.11
CA ALA A 100 10.84 -7.22 -0.92
C ALA A 100 11.38 -6.48 -2.15
N ASP A 101 11.04 -6.95 -3.35
CA ASP A 101 11.50 -6.33 -4.59
C ASP A 101 10.58 -5.21 -5.07
N ALA A 102 9.28 -5.32 -4.77
CA ALA A 102 8.31 -4.30 -5.16
C ALA A 102 8.46 -3.02 -4.33
N GLU A 103 8.81 -3.16 -3.04
CA GLU A 103 8.80 -2.02 -2.13
C GLU A 103 9.78 -0.91 -2.51
N PRO A 104 11.06 -1.20 -2.82
CA PRO A 104 11.97 -0.12 -3.23
C PRO A 104 11.54 0.55 -4.54
N LEU A 105 10.96 -0.19 -5.47
CA LEU A 105 10.41 0.39 -6.70
C LEU A 105 9.26 1.34 -6.38
N PHE A 106 8.37 0.91 -5.50
CA PHE A 106 7.22 1.71 -5.10
C PHE A 106 7.64 2.97 -4.36
N VAL A 107 8.53 2.85 -3.38
CA VAL A 107 8.96 3.99 -2.57
C VAL A 107 9.62 5.05 -3.44
N LYS A 108 10.50 4.64 -4.35
CA LYS A 108 11.17 5.57 -5.25
C LYS A 108 10.17 6.35 -6.10
N ALA A 109 9.16 5.66 -6.62
CA ALA A 109 8.12 6.32 -7.41
C ALA A 109 7.26 7.25 -6.54
N ALA A 110 6.88 6.80 -5.35
CA ALA A 110 6.01 7.55 -4.45
C ALA A 110 6.63 8.86 -3.99
N GLU A 111 7.95 8.88 -3.79
CA GLU A 111 8.66 10.08 -3.34
C GLU A 111 8.47 11.28 -4.28
N LYS A 112 8.20 11.03 -5.54
CA LYS A 112 7.99 12.10 -6.52
C LYS A 112 6.66 12.84 -6.32
N TYR A 113 5.75 12.27 -5.56
CA TYR A 113 4.41 12.82 -5.35
C TYR A 113 4.24 13.50 -3.98
N LEU A 114 5.27 13.51 -3.19
CA LEU A 114 5.23 14.20 -1.87
C LEU A 114 5.30 15.77 -2.02
#